data_4f58fe002e101567e687f7ecf81037f2
#
_entry.id   4f58fe002e101567e687f7ecf81037f2
#
_cell.length_a   1.000
_cell.length_b   1.000
_cell.length_c   1.000
_cell.angle_alpha   90.00
_cell.angle_beta   90.00
_cell.angle_gamma   90.00
#
_symmetry.space_group_name_H-M   'P 1'
#
loop_
_entity.id
_entity.type
_entity.pdbx_description
1 polymer ?
#
loop_
_entity_poly.entity_id
_entity_poly.type
_entity_poly.pdbx_seq_one_letter_code
_entity_poly.pdbx_strand_id
1 'polypeptide(L)'
;MCYNITVLNWGGSVNEAKLRERITIFRILGKHIEKFINLFIVIMSLALLGSIGLVIYWFIDDSFGSTLSDNTYLASYIYVSIINLVGLIVLVLNKKKKISSLGLSAWLHTHVLLMFIYGVVLSILDLDYGVAPTGFLMIAIIQGGILVVEPYYFGIITLGCTITIMGFDAHYDYAYFNGTGEKINFIALVVIIIVLAYRSYHSIVKEYKGKARLEQLTYYDDLTGLLNERSYMLEIDRINKELSLGNNVEFGLVVMDVNNLKVTNDTYGHRFGCHLIVRCGHILPTIFKTSKCFHVGGDEFIVILYGDDLKNYNDVISEFDNTLRYSHITYEDVDLIFSVARGYAIFNGGKDYRETFNKADRAMYDNKKAIKEEYNLVGR
;
A
#
# COMPACT_ATOMS: atom_id res chain seq x y z
N MET A 1 -11.63 25.61 2.67
CA MET A 1 -12.97 24.99 2.53
C MET A 1 -13.16 24.30 1.18
N CYS A 2 -12.06 23.89 0.51
CA CYS A 2 -12.05 23.10 -0.75
C CYS A 2 -11.91 21.59 -0.52
N TYR A 3 -12.09 21.13 0.71
CA TYR A 3 -11.96 19.71 1.07
C TYR A 3 -13.21 18.96 0.63
N ASN A 4 -13.17 18.28 -0.48
CA ASN A 4 -13.99 17.09 -0.87
C ASN A 4 -14.28 16.95 -2.37
N ILE A 5 -13.41 17.39 -3.26
CA ILE A 5 -13.66 17.22 -4.71
C ILE A 5 -12.77 16.14 -5.36
N THR A 6 -11.84 15.55 -4.65
CA THR A 6 -11.00 14.47 -5.20
C THR A 6 -11.46 13.07 -4.75
N VAL A 7 -12.75 12.77 -4.86
CA VAL A 7 -13.16 11.39 -5.06
C VAL A 7 -13.17 11.17 -6.57
N LEU A 8 -12.07 10.63 -7.05
CA LEU A 8 -11.89 10.13 -8.40
C LEU A 8 -13.13 9.37 -8.87
N ASN A 9 -13.92 9.99 -9.72
CA ASN A 9 -14.92 9.33 -10.52
C ASN A 9 -14.20 8.48 -11.59
N TRP A 10 -13.53 7.42 -11.15
CA TRP A 10 -13.16 6.33 -12.04
C TRP A 10 -14.43 5.52 -12.25
N GLY A 11 -14.99 5.58 -13.45
CA GLY A 11 -16.18 4.83 -13.88
C GLY A 11 -15.99 3.30 -13.86
N GLY A 12 -15.56 2.77 -12.74
CA GLY A 12 -15.53 1.34 -12.47
C GLY A 12 -16.78 0.92 -11.70
N SER A 13 -17.33 -0.24 -12.02
CA SER A 13 -18.46 -0.82 -11.28
C SER A 13 -18.11 -0.94 -9.79
N VAL A 14 -19.13 -0.93 -8.91
CA VAL A 14 -18.96 -1.14 -7.45
C VAL A 14 -18.11 -2.38 -7.13
N ASN A 15 -18.15 -3.40 -8.00
CA ASN A 15 -17.35 -4.62 -7.88
C ASN A 15 -15.86 -4.38 -8.13
N GLU A 16 -15.49 -3.50 -9.07
CA GLU A 16 -14.08 -3.18 -9.33
C GLU A 16 -13.45 -2.38 -8.19
N ALA A 17 -14.18 -1.44 -7.60
CA ALA A 17 -13.70 -0.68 -6.44
C ALA A 17 -13.44 -1.60 -5.24
N LYS A 18 -14.37 -2.51 -4.93
CA LYS A 18 -14.19 -3.53 -3.87
C LYS A 18 -13.02 -4.47 -4.16
N LEU A 19 -12.82 -4.88 -5.42
CA LEU A 19 -11.70 -5.74 -5.80
C LEU A 19 -10.35 -5.00 -5.62
N ARG A 20 -10.26 -3.74 -6.02
CA ARG A 20 -9.06 -2.90 -5.83
C ARG A 20 -8.74 -2.71 -4.35
N GLU A 21 -9.76 -2.46 -3.51
CA GLU A 21 -9.57 -2.35 -2.06
C GLU A 21 -9.02 -3.65 -1.48
N ARG A 22 -9.57 -4.81 -1.83
CA ARG A 22 -9.06 -6.12 -1.39
C ARG A 22 -7.61 -6.35 -1.82
N ILE A 23 -7.28 -6.10 -3.08
CA ILE A 23 -5.89 -6.21 -3.58
C ILE A 23 -4.95 -5.30 -2.79
N THR A 24 -5.39 -4.10 -2.43
CA THR A 24 -4.61 -3.16 -1.62
C THR A 24 -4.37 -3.70 -0.22
N ILE A 25 -5.39 -4.27 0.42
CA ILE A 25 -5.29 -4.91 1.73
C ILE A 25 -4.31 -6.10 1.68
N PHE A 26 -4.43 -6.99 0.70
CA PHE A 26 -3.50 -8.11 0.52
C PHE A 26 -2.04 -7.64 0.37
N ARG A 27 -1.80 -6.54 -0.36
CA ARG A 27 -0.46 -5.93 -0.47
C ARG A 27 0.04 -5.38 0.87
N ILE A 28 -0.85 -4.76 1.66
CA ILE A 28 -0.51 -4.26 3.00
C ILE A 28 -0.07 -5.42 3.91
N LEU A 29 -0.84 -6.51 3.93
CA LEU A 29 -0.51 -7.70 4.72
C LEU A 29 0.83 -8.31 4.29
N GLY A 30 1.06 -8.44 2.98
CA GLY A 30 2.34 -8.91 2.45
C GLY A 30 3.52 -8.02 2.87
N LYS A 31 3.38 -6.69 2.78
CA LYS A 31 4.41 -5.73 3.24
C LYS A 31 4.65 -5.82 4.75
N HIS A 32 3.61 -6.07 5.55
CA HIS A 32 3.77 -6.27 6.98
C HIS A 32 4.67 -7.47 7.28
N ILE A 33 4.44 -8.60 6.60
CA ILE A 33 5.28 -9.79 6.74
C ILE A 33 6.70 -9.52 6.26
N GLU A 34 6.87 -8.84 5.13
CA GLU A 34 8.20 -8.44 4.62
C GLU A 34 9.01 -7.64 5.64
N LYS A 35 8.35 -6.74 6.38
CA LYS A 35 8.98 -5.96 7.46
C LYS A 35 9.53 -6.85 8.58
N PHE A 36 8.83 -7.93 8.92
CA PHE A 36 9.19 -8.85 10.00
C PHE A 36 9.75 -10.18 9.49
N ILE A 37 10.17 -10.25 8.22
CA ILE A 37 10.52 -11.51 7.55
C ILE A 37 11.60 -12.32 8.29
N ASN A 38 12.58 -11.65 8.89
CA ASN A 38 13.63 -12.32 9.66
C ASN A 38 13.06 -12.99 10.91
N LEU A 39 12.11 -12.34 11.60
CA LEU A 39 11.43 -12.92 12.77
C LEU A 39 10.58 -14.12 12.35
N PHE A 40 9.84 -14.02 11.24
CA PHE A 40 9.06 -15.14 10.71
C PHE A 40 9.94 -16.33 10.31
N ILE A 41 11.11 -16.08 9.71
CA ILE A 41 12.08 -17.14 9.38
C ILE A 41 12.54 -17.83 10.66
N VAL A 42 12.86 -17.10 11.72
CA VAL A 42 13.25 -17.70 13.01
C VAL A 42 12.12 -18.54 13.60
N ILE A 43 10.89 -18.02 13.65
CA ILE A 43 9.73 -18.73 14.16
C ILE A 43 9.49 -20.02 13.38
N MET A 44 9.50 -19.97 12.04
CA MET A 44 9.29 -21.14 11.19
C MET A 44 10.42 -22.16 11.31
N SER A 45 11.67 -21.72 11.50
CA SER A 45 12.81 -22.60 11.74
C SER A 45 12.68 -23.33 13.08
N LEU A 46 12.26 -22.63 14.14
CA LEU A 46 12.02 -23.25 15.46
C LEU A 46 10.84 -24.23 15.41
N ALA A 47 9.75 -23.86 14.72
CA ALA A 47 8.61 -24.76 14.53
C ALA A 47 8.98 -26.02 13.74
N LEU A 48 9.82 -25.89 12.71
CA LEU A 48 10.34 -27.02 11.94
C LEU A 48 11.24 -27.92 12.80
N LEU A 49 12.16 -27.35 13.55
CA LEU A 49 13.02 -28.13 14.47
C LEU A 49 12.20 -28.84 15.52
N GLY A 50 11.21 -28.17 16.11
CA GLY A 50 10.31 -28.79 17.12
C GLY A 50 9.52 -29.94 16.51
N SER A 51 8.94 -29.80 15.32
CA SER A 51 8.18 -30.85 14.67
C SER A 51 9.04 -32.07 14.27
N ILE A 52 10.28 -31.84 13.81
CA ILE A 52 11.26 -32.90 13.54
C ILE A 52 11.62 -33.62 14.86
N GLY A 53 11.81 -32.85 15.93
CA GLY A 53 12.06 -33.42 17.27
C GLY A 53 10.95 -34.35 17.73
N LEU A 54 9.67 -34.00 17.47
CA LEU A 54 8.53 -34.86 17.76
C LEU A 54 8.53 -36.14 16.91
N VAL A 55 8.91 -36.08 15.66
CA VAL A 55 9.08 -37.26 14.80
C VAL A 55 10.18 -38.17 15.35
N ILE A 56 11.32 -37.59 15.73
CA ILE A 56 12.44 -38.38 16.34
C ILE A 56 12.02 -38.99 17.67
N TYR A 57 11.32 -38.22 18.54
CA TYR A 57 10.83 -38.71 19.82
C TYR A 57 9.90 -39.91 19.62
N TRP A 58 9.02 -39.88 18.63
CA TRP A 58 8.11 -40.99 18.31
C TRP A 58 8.86 -42.31 18.01
N PHE A 59 10.05 -42.23 17.37
CA PHE A 59 10.87 -43.42 17.07
C PHE A 59 11.70 -43.91 18.25
N ILE A 60 11.92 -43.08 19.26
CA ILE A 60 12.74 -43.42 20.44
C ILE A 60 11.88 -43.98 21.59
N ASP A 61 10.64 -43.53 21.71
CA ASP A 61 9.74 -43.92 22.78
C ASP A 61 8.99 -45.22 22.43
N ASP A 62 9.43 -46.32 23.06
CA ASP A 62 8.85 -47.67 22.87
C ASP A 62 7.36 -47.76 23.27
N SER A 63 6.79 -46.74 23.92
CA SER A 63 5.37 -46.68 24.27
C SER A 63 4.47 -46.35 23.09
N PHE A 64 5.04 -45.82 22.00
CA PHE A 64 4.32 -45.51 20.75
C PHE A 64 4.47 -46.65 19.74
N GLY A 65 3.43 -46.92 18.96
CA GLY A 65 3.60 -47.68 17.73
C GLY A 65 2.72 -48.90 17.53
N SER A 66 1.75 -49.16 18.40
CA SER A 66 0.84 -50.31 18.22
C SER A 66 -0.59 -49.95 17.83
N THR A 67 -1.00 -48.68 17.99
CA THR A 67 -2.37 -48.25 17.71
C THR A 67 -2.49 -47.43 16.45
N LEU A 68 -3.71 -47.32 15.90
CA LEU A 68 -4.03 -46.46 14.77
C LEU A 68 -3.78 -44.95 15.12
N SER A 69 -4.11 -44.58 16.37
CA SER A 69 -3.90 -43.22 16.88
C SER A 69 -2.43 -42.84 16.91
N ASP A 70 -1.53 -43.75 17.36
CA ASP A 70 -0.08 -43.51 17.36
C ASP A 70 0.46 -43.24 15.97
N ASN A 71 0.08 -44.01 14.97
CA ASN A 71 0.48 -43.81 13.59
C ASN A 71 -0.07 -42.50 13.01
N THR A 72 -1.24 -42.05 13.46
CA THR A 72 -1.85 -40.81 13.06
C THR A 72 -1.10 -39.60 13.66
N TYR A 73 -0.60 -39.70 14.91
CA TYR A 73 0.29 -38.70 15.49
C TYR A 73 1.58 -38.56 14.68
N LEU A 74 2.23 -39.66 14.32
CA LEU A 74 3.42 -39.64 13.48
C LEU A 74 3.14 -38.95 12.13
N ALA A 75 2.05 -39.32 11.46
CA ALA A 75 1.64 -38.71 10.20
C ALA A 75 1.39 -37.19 10.35
N SER A 76 0.78 -36.78 11.48
CA SER A 76 0.52 -35.36 11.78
C SER A 76 1.81 -34.57 12.00
N TYR A 77 2.81 -35.13 12.67
CA TYR A 77 4.12 -34.51 12.89
C TYR A 77 4.91 -34.36 11.57
N ILE A 78 4.85 -35.37 10.70
CA ILE A 78 5.43 -35.30 9.35
C ILE A 78 4.74 -34.22 8.54
N TYR A 79 3.40 -34.16 8.57
CA TYR A 79 2.60 -33.16 7.87
C TYR A 79 2.99 -31.72 8.27
N VAL A 80 3.06 -31.42 9.57
CA VAL A 80 3.42 -30.07 10.04
C VAL A 80 4.88 -29.73 9.74
N SER A 81 5.78 -30.73 9.73
CA SER A 81 7.17 -30.52 9.32
C SER A 81 7.28 -30.10 7.86
N ILE A 82 6.51 -30.74 6.96
CA ILE A 82 6.47 -30.38 5.54
C ILE A 82 5.91 -28.97 5.36
N ILE A 83 4.81 -28.62 6.03
CA ILE A 83 4.22 -27.28 5.94
C ILE A 83 5.20 -26.18 6.38
N ASN A 84 5.88 -26.39 7.51
CA ASN A 84 6.86 -25.45 8.04
C ASN A 84 8.09 -25.33 7.11
N LEU A 85 8.54 -26.42 6.52
CA LEU A 85 9.62 -26.41 5.53
C LEU A 85 9.24 -25.61 4.28
N VAL A 86 8.06 -25.86 3.72
CA VAL A 86 7.54 -25.10 2.57
C VAL A 86 7.42 -23.62 2.94
N GLY A 87 6.90 -23.31 4.13
CA GLY A 87 6.82 -21.95 4.64
C GLY A 87 8.17 -21.26 4.72
N LEU A 88 9.16 -21.93 5.24
CA LEU A 88 10.53 -21.40 5.31
C LEU A 88 11.10 -21.10 3.91
N ILE A 89 10.90 -22.03 2.96
CA ILE A 89 11.32 -21.83 1.57
C ILE A 89 10.64 -20.58 0.96
N VAL A 90 9.33 -20.41 1.14
CA VAL A 90 8.59 -19.24 0.62
C VAL A 90 9.10 -17.95 1.22
N LEU A 91 9.35 -17.89 2.54
CA LEU A 91 9.91 -16.70 3.20
C LEU A 91 11.31 -16.37 2.69
N VAL A 92 12.18 -17.36 2.50
CA VAL A 92 13.54 -17.17 1.94
C VAL A 92 13.49 -16.68 0.50
N LEU A 93 12.58 -17.22 -0.33
CA LEU A 93 12.38 -16.78 -1.71
C LEU A 93 11.83 -15.34 -1.77
N ASN A 94 10.94 -14.97 -0.87
CA ASN A 94 10.44 -13.60 -0.76
C ASN A 94 11.56 -12.65 -0.34
N LYS A 95 12.39 -13.02 0.64
CA LYS A 95 13.56 -12.21 1.04
C LYS A 95 14.51 -11.94 -0.14
N LYS A 96 14.61 -12.87 -1.09
CA LYS A 96 15.36 -12.71 -2.35
C LYS A 96 14.55 -11.98 -3.45
N LYS A 97 13.41 -11.38 -3.11
CA LYS A 97 12.49 -10.66 -4.04
C LYS A 97 11.99 -11.52 -5.22
N LYS A 98 11.93 -12.83 -5.07
CA LYS A 98 11.41 -13.76 -6.09
C LYS A 98 9.89 -13.97 -6.00
N ILE A 99 9.26 -13.53 -4.92
CA ILE A 99 7.81 -13.63 -4.67
C ILE A 99 7.29 -12.21 -4.39
N SER A 100 6.16 -11.84 -5.00
CA SER A 100 5.52 -10.55 -4.75
C SER A 100 4.81 -10.50 -3.39
N SER A 101 4.57 -9.30 -2.85
CA SER A 101 3.79 -9.11 -1.61
C SER A 101 2.39 -9.72 -1.69
N LEU A 102 1.77 -9.70 -2.89
CA LEU A 102 0.47 -10.35 -3.12
C LEU A 102 0.61 -11.88 -3.03
N GLY A 103 1.63 -12.46 -3.67
CA GLY A 103 1.90 -13.91 -3.61
C GLY A 103 2.22 -14.37 -2.19
N LEU A 104 2.97 -13.57 -1.43
CA LEU A 104 3.27 -13.84 -0.03
C LEU A 104 1.99 -13.85 0.82
N SER A 105 1.09 -12.90 0.61
CA SER A 105 -0.20 -12.85 1.32
C SER A 105 -1.11 -14.03 0.96
N ALA A 106 -1.18 -14.40 -0.32
CA ALA A 106 -1.96 -15.58 -0.74
C ALA A 106 -1.43 -16.87 -0.10
N TRP A 107 -0.09 -17.06 -0.12
CA TRP A 107 0.53 -18.19 0.57
C TRP A 107 0.20 -18.21 2.06
N LEU A 108 0.20 -17.04 2.72
CA LEU A 108 -0.13 -16.95 4.15
C LEU A 108 -1.52 -17.49 4.47
N HIS A 109 -2.53 -17.14 3.67
CA HIS A 109 -3.89 -17.66 3.87
C HIS A 109 -3.94 -19.20 3.72
N THR A 110 -3.19 -19.73 2.74
CA THR A 110 -3.07 -21.18 2.56
C THR A 110 -2.37 -21.83 3.76
N HIS A 111 -1.28 -21.24 4.25
CA HIS A 111 -0.55 -21.74 5.41
C HIS A 111 -1.44 -21.78 6.66
N VAL A 112 -2.21 -20.70 6.91
CA VAL A 112 -3.17 -20.65 8.03
C VAL A 112 -4.16 -21.81 7.94
N LEU A 113 -4.77 -22.04 6.77
CA LEU A 113 -5.72 -23.15 6.58
C LEU A 113 -5.08 -24.52 6.86
N LEU A 114 -3.88 -24.77 6.34
CA LEU A 114 -3.18 -26.03 6.54
C LEU A 114 -2.81 -26.26 8.01
N MET A 115 -2.40 -25.22 8.72
CA MET A 115 -2.11 -25.31 10.15
C MET A 115 -3.37 -25.54 11.00
N PHE A 116 -4.52 -24.97 10.60
CA PHE A 116 -5.79 -25.24 11.27
C PHE A 116 -6.24 -26.70 11.09
N ILE A 117 -6.06 -27.27 9.87
CA ILE A 117 -6.31 -28.71 9.64
C ILE A 117 -5.44 -29.55 10.58
N TYR A 118 -4.15 -29.23 10.69
CA TYR A 118 -3.26 -29.87 11.63
C TYR A 118 -3.76 -29.77 13.07
N GLY A 119 -4.18 -28.57 13.51
CA GLY A 119 -4.70 -28.31 14.84
C GLY A 119 -5.96 -29.14 15.18
N VAL A 120 -6.87 -29.32 14.21
CA VAL A 120 -8.06 -30.17 14.38
C VAL A 120 -7.68 -31.61 14.53
N VAL A 121 -6.81 -32.12 13.64
CA VAL A 121 -6.35 -33.55 13.73
C VAL A 121 -5.69 -33.80 15.08
N LEU A 122 -4.77 -32.91 15.48
CA LEU A 122 -4.09 -33.06 16.78
C LEU A 122 -5.08 -33.04 17.94
N SER A 123 -6.04 -32.12 17.94
CA SER A 123 -7.04 -32.03 19.01
C SER A 123 -7.99 -33.22 19.07
N ILE A 124 -8.32 -33.83 17.92
CA ILE A 124 -9.13 -35.06 17.91
C ILE A 124 -8.32 -36.24 18.51
N LEU A 125 -7.04 -36.34 18.19
CA LEU A 125 -6.15 -37.33 18.78
C LEU A 125 -5.99 -37.11 20.28
N ASP A 126 -5.85 -35.87 20.74
CA ASP A 126 -5.79 -35.54 22.17
C ASP A 126 -7.06 -36.00 22.89
N LEU A 127 -8.25 -35.84 22.30
CA LEU A 127 -9.52 -36.32 22.85
C LEU A 127 -9.56 -37.85 22.97
N ASP A 128 -9.03 -38.57 21.96
CA ASP A 128 -8.96 -40.06 21.99
C ASP A 128 -8.10 -40.59 23.17
N TYR A 129 -7.09 -39.82 23.57
CA TYR A 129 -6.27 -40.11 24.75
C TYR A 129 -6.81 -39.49 26.05
N GLY A 130 -8.00 -38.89 26.03
CA GLY A 130 -8.60 -38.24 27.20
C GLY A 130 -7.89 -36.95 27.63
N VAL A 131 -7.15 -36.34 26.72
CA VAL A 131 -6.42 -35.12 26.97
C VAL A 131 -7.20 -33.90 26.41
N ALA A 132 -7.03 -32.75 27.03
CA ALA A 132 -7.65 -31.50 26.56
C ALA A 132 -7.20 -31.13 25.13
N PRO A 133 -8.12 -30.73 24.22
CA PRO A 133 -7.81 -30.38 22.82
C PRO A 133 -7.14 -29.02 22.73
N THR A 134 -5.97 -28.87 23.35
CA THR A 134 -5.22 -27.60 23.45
C THR A 134 -4.44 -27.29 22.18
N GLY A 135 -4.11 -28.28 21.37
CA GLY A 135 -3.34 -28.13 20.14
C GLY A 135 -3.96 -27.14 19.18
N PHE A 136 -5.26 -27.22 18.94
CA PHE A 136 -6.00 -26.28 18.11
C PHE A 136 -5.97 -24.84 18.66
N LEU A 137 -6.19 -24.67 19.97
CA LEU A 137 -6.19 -23.35 20.61
C LEU A 137 -4.83 -22.67 20.51
N MET A 138 -3.74 -23.42 20.75
CA MET A 138 -2.37 -22.89 20.61
C MET A 138 -2.07 -22.43 19.19
N ILE A 139 -2.45 -23.22 18.19
CA ILE A 139 -2.30 -22.86 16.79
C ILE A 139 -3.13 -21.61 16.46
N ALA A 140 -4.39 -21.55 16.92
CA ALA A 140 -5.26 -20.42 16.67
C ALA A 140 -4.73 -19.12 17.32
N ILE A 141 -4.17 -19.19 18.54
CA ILE A 141 -3.53 -18.04 19.21
C ILE A 141 -2.32 -17.55 18.41
N ILE A 142 -1.43 -18.46 18.01
CA ILE A 142 -0.22 -18.12 17.25
C ILE A 142 -0.60 -17.52 15.89
N GLN A 143 -1.52 -18.15 15.17
CA GLN A 143 -1.96 -17.69 13.85
C GLN A 143 -2.70 -16.35 13.93
N GLY A 144 -3.62 -16.19 14.87
CA GLY A 144 -4.39 -14.95 15.04
C GLY A 144 -3.59 -13.77 15.59
N GLY A 145 -2.56 -14.04 16.40
CA GLY A 145 -1.73 -13.00 17.02
C GLY A 145 -0.55 -12.56 16.15
N ILE A 146 0.07 -13.50 15.43
CA ILE A 146 1.30 -13.25 14.67
C ILE A 146 1.04 -13.09 13.18
N LEU A 147 0.21 -13.95 12.60
CA LEU A 147 -0.10 -13.96 11.19
C LEU A 147 -1.39 -13.17 10.94
N VAL A 148 -1.23 -11.95 10.42
CA VAL A 148 -2.36 -11.07 10.17
C VAL A 148 -3.06 -11.48 8.88
N VAL A 149 -4.19 -12.14 9.01
CA VAL A 149 -5.09 -12.54 7.91
C VAL A 149 -6.44 -11.84 8.03
N GLU A 150 -7.23 -11.86 6.96
CA GLU A 150 -8.56 -11.25 6.99
C GLU A 150 -9.44 -11.86 8.12
N PRO A 151 -10.07 -11.02 8.97
CA PRO A 151 -10.77 -11.51 10.17
C PRO A 151 -11.95 -12.41 9.85
N TYR A 152 -12.64 -12.18 8.73
CA TYR A 152 -13.75 -13.06 8.31
C TYR A 152 -13.25 -14.45 7.92
N TYR A 153 -12.15 -14.52 7.17
CA TYR A 153 -11.52 -15.80 6.82
C TYR A 153 -11.05 -16.54 8.06
N PHE A 154 -10.34 -15.86 8.96
CA PHE A 154 -9.87 -16.42 10.22
C PHE A 154 -11.03 -16.87 11.09
N GLY A 155 -12.06 -16.04 11.26
CA GLY A 155 -13.23 -16.35 12.09
C GLY A 155 -14.02 -17.54 11.58
N ILE A 156 -14.29 -17.64 10.28
CA ILE A 156 -15.03 -18.75 9.67
C ILE A 156 -14.27 -20.07 9.87
N ILE A 157 -12.97 -20.09 9.62
CA ILE A 157 -12.15 -21.30 9.82
C ILE A 157 -12.12 -21.69 11.28
N THR A 158 -11.86 -20.74 12.19
CA THR A 158 -11.80 -21.00 13.63
C THR A 158 -13.12 -21.59 14.15
N LEU A 159 -14.25 -21.03 13.76
CA LEU A 159 -15.58 -21.53 14.14
C LEU A 159 -15.84 -22.92 13.54
N GLY A 160 -15.52 -23.12 12.26
CA GLY A 160 -15.67 -24.43 11.62
C GLY A 160 -14.85 -25.52 12.32
N CYS A 161 -13.59 -25.23 12.64
CA CYS A 161 -12.73 -26.15 13.39
C CYS A 161 -13.28 -26.45 14.81
N THR A 162 -13.77 -25.41 15.49
CA THR A 162 -14.40 -25.56 16.83
C THR A 162 -15.60 -26.50 16.77
N ILE A 163 -16.49 -26.29 15.80
CA ILE A 163 -17.68 -27.14 15.60
C ILE A 163 -17.26 -28.60 15.31
N THR A 164 -16.22 -28.78 14.49
CA THR A 164 -15.70 -30.11 14.16
C THR A 164 -15.17 -30.83 15.40
N ILE A 165 -14.34 -30.19 16.22
CA ILE A 165 -13.76 -30.76 17.43
C ILE A 165 -14.86 -31.13 18.42
N MET A 166 -15.81 -30.23 18.68
CA MET A 166 -16.93 -30.50 19.60
C MET A 166 -17.87 -31.59 19.06
N GLY A 167 -18.06 -31.66 17.75
CA GLY A 167 -18.86 -32.68 17.09
C GLY A 167 -18.25 -34.06 17.20
N PHE A 168 -16.92 -34.18 17.09
CA PHE A 168 -16.20 -35.44 17.31
C PHE A 168 -16.30 -35.90 18.75
N ASP A 169 -16.11 -35.03 19.76
CA ASP A 169 -16.29 -35.35 21.16
C ASP A 169 -17.69 -35.92 21.44
N ALA A 170 -18.71 -35.25 20.91
CA ALA A 170 -20.11 -35.68 21.07
C ALA A 170 -20.45 -36.97 20.33
N HIS A 171 -19.85 -37.25 19.17
CA HIS A 171 -20.13 -38.41 18.34
C HIS A 171 -19.46 -39.69 18.90
N TYR A 172 -18.23 -39.56 19.40
CA TYR A 172 -17.44 -40.69 19.91
C TYR A 172 -17.49 -40.81 21.42
N ASP A 173 -18.25 -39.94 22.11
CA ASP A 173 -18.45 -39.93 23.58
C ASP A 173 -17.12 -39.90 24.35
N TYR A 174 -16.17 -39.06 23.87
CA TYR A 174 -14.88 -38.88 24.57
C TYR A 174 -15.05 -38.21 25.93
N ALA A 175 -16.23 -37.72 26.24
CA ALA A 175 -16.64 -37.15 27.52
C ALA A 175 -15.91 -35.87 27.97
N TYR A 176 -14.98 -35.31 27.16
CA TYR A 176 -14.24 -34.13 27.55
C TYR A 176 -15.15 -32.89 27.69
N PHE A 177 -16.09 -32.72 26.77
CA PHE A 177 -17.05 -31.63 26.83
C PHE A 177 -18.37 -31.98 27.52
N ASN A 178 -18.42 -33.03 28.35
CA ASN A 178 -19.62 -33.40 29.09
C ASN A 178 -19.99 -32.37 30.15
N GLY A 179 -18.99 -31.69 30.74
CA GLY A 179 -19.22 -30.61 31.68
C GLY A 179 -19.62 -29.30 30.97
N THR A 180 -20.58 -28.58 31.56
CA THR A 180 -21.00 -27.27 31.05
C THR A 180 -19.85 -26.25 31.14
N GLY A 181 -18.98 -26.39 32.16
CA GLY A 181 -17.85 -25.49 32.39
C GLY A 181 -16.78 -25.58 31.28
N GLU A 182 -16.43 -26.81 30.87
CA GLU A 182 -15.43 -27.08 29.84
C GLU A 182 -15.89 -26.48 28.47
N LYS A 183 -17.15 -26.71 28.11
CA LYS A 183 -17.75 -26.10 26.89
C LYS A 183 -17.67 -24.58 26.90
N ILE A 184 -18.10 -23.96 28.00
CA ILE A 184 -18.09 -22.51 28.17
C ILE A 184 -16.66 -21.97 28.06
N ASN A 185 -15.70 -22.58 28.77
CA ASN A 185 -14.31 -22.15 28.74
C ASN A 185 -13.69 -22.26 27.35
N PHE A 186 -13.93 -23.37 26.64
CA PHE A 186 -13.43 -23.56 25.27
C PHE A 186 -14.00 -22.55 24.30
N ILE A 187 -15.32 -22.33 24.31
CA ILE A 187 -16.00 -21.32 23.47
C ILE A 187 -15.51 -19.91 23.83
N ALA A 188 -15.38 -19.58 25.10
CA ALA A 188 -14.88 -18.29 25.56
C ALA A 188 -13.48 -18.00 25.05
N LEU A 189 -12.56 -18.99 25.11
CA LEU A 189 -11.22 -18.86 24.53
C LEU A 189 -11.26 -18.63 23.01
N VAL A 190 -12.08 -19.38 22.28
CA VAL A 190 -12.26 -19.20 20.83
C VAL A 190 -12.74 -17.79 20.51
N VAL A 191 -13.74 -17.26 21.25
CA VAL A 191 -14.24 -15.89 21.07
C VAL A 191 -13.14 -14.87 21.33
N ILE A 192 -12.37 -15.05 22.42
CA ILE A 192 -11.24 -14.15 22.74
C ILE A 192 -10.20 -14.16 21.61
N ILE A 193 -9.85 -15.32 21.07
CA ILE A 193 -8.89 -15.44 19.96
C ILE A 193 -9.38 -14.71 18.72
N ILE A 194 -10.66 -14.87 18.34
CA ILE A 194 -11.26 -14.18 17.20
C ILE A 194 -11.24 -12.65 17.42
N VAL A 195 -11.58 -12.17 18.61
CA VAL A 195 -11.57 -10.75 18.96
C VAL A 195 -10.14 -10.18 18.89
N LEU A 196 -9.16 -10.91 19.41
CA LEU A 196 -7.76 -10.48 19.37
C LEU A 196 -7.24 -10.42 17.92
N ALA A 197 -7.53 -11.42 17.09
CA ALA A 197 -7.17 -11.42 15.68
C ALA A 197 -7.82 -10.26 14.93
N TYR A 198 -9.09 -9.98 15.17
CA TYR A 198 -9.81 -8.84 14.62
C TYR A 198 -9.14 -7.51 14.99
N ARG A 199 -8.81 -7.30 16.27
CA ARG A 199 -8.14 -6.08 16.73
C ARG A 199 -6.75 -5.93 16.14
N SER A 200 -5.96 -6.99 16.09
CA SER A 200 -4.62 -7.00 15.50
C SER A 200 -4.66 -6.59 14.03
N TYR A 201 -5.54 -7.20 13.24
CA TYR A 201 -5.75 -6.86 11.84
C TYR A 201 -6.11 -5.39 11.64
N HIS A 202 -7.12 -4.89 12.34
CA HIS A 202 -7.56 -3.50 12.20
C HIS A 202 -6.50 -2.50 12.63
N SER A 203 -5.73 -2.81 13.68
CA SER A 203 -4.62 -1.97 14.13
C SER A 203 -3.55 -1.82 13.04
N ILE A 204 -3.16 -2.93 12.42
CA ILE A 204 -2.14 -2.94 11.35
C ILE A 204 -2.64 -2.22 10.10
N VAL A 205 -3.85 -2.50 9.65
CA VAL A 205 -4.43 -1.81 8.48
C VAL A 205 -4.54 -0.30 8.73
N LYS A 206 -4.95 0.11 9.93
CA LYS A 206 -5.02 1.52 10.32
C LYS A 206 -3.63 2.19 10.33
N GLU A 207 -2.61 1.50 10.86
CA GLU A 207 -1.22 2.01 10.85
C GLU A 207 -0.72 2.26 9.42
N TYR A 208 -0.91 1.28 8.51
CA TYR A 208 -0.47 1.43 7.12
C TYR A 208 -1.25 2.50 6.35
N LYS A 209 -2.58 2.57 6.55
CA LYS A 209 -3.41 3.65 5.97
C LYS A 209 -2.98 5.01 6.51
N GLY A 210 -2.67 5.10 7.81
CA GLY A 210 -2.17 6.33 8.43
C GLY A 210 -0.82 6.76 7.86
N LYS A 211 0.12 5.81 7.68
CA LYS A 211 1.43 6.11 7.05
C LYS A 211 1.29 6.58 5.62
N ALA A 212 0.47 5.90 4.81
CA ALA A 212 0.22 6.30 3.43
C ALA A 212 -0.41 7.71 3.37
N ARG A 213 -1.32 8.03 4.31
CA ARG A 213 -1.89 9.38 4.41
C ARG A 213 -0.87 10.44 4.80
N LEU A 214 0.02 10.12 5.76
CA LEU A 214 1.12 11.01 6.13
C LEU A 214 2.09 11.24 4.96
N GLU A 215 2.41 10.20 4.21
CA GLU A 215 3.23 10.33 3.00
C GLU A 215 2.56 11.22 1.96
N GLN A 216 1.26 11.04 1.70
CA GLN A 216 0.51 11.94 0.82
C GLN A 216 0.60 13.39 1.27
N LEU A 217 0.26 13.69 2.53
CA LEU A 217 0.32 15.04 3.09
C LEU A 217 1.74 15.62 3.11
N THR A 218 2.76 14.75 3.10
CA THR A 218 4.16 15.17 3.16
C THR A 218 4.73 15.55 1.79
N TYR A 219 4.33 14.86 0.73
CA TYR A 219 4.96 14.97 -0.60
C TYR A 219 4.05 15.46 -1.71
N TYR A 220 2.74 15.40 -1.54
CA TYR A 220 1.78 15.80 -2.57
C TYR A 220 0.94 16.98 -2.11
N ASP A 221 0.52 17.79 -3.06
CA ASP A 221 -0.42 18.88 -2.88
C ASP A 221 -1.86 18.33 -2.89
N ASP A 222 -2.63 18.67 -1.85
CA ASP A 222 -3.99 18.13 -1.66
C ASP A 222 -5.00 18.64 -2.71
N LEU A 223 -4.73 19.80 -3.33
CA LEU A 223 -5.62 20.42 -4.31
C LEU A 223 -5.43 19.83 -5.70
N THR A 224 -4.17 19.70 -6.14
CA THR A 224 -3.82 19.33 -7.52
C THR A 224 -3.42 17.89 -7.69
N GLY A 225 -3.01 17.21 -6.60
CA GLY A 225 -2.42 15.86 -6.63
C GLY A 225 -0.99 15.82 -7.16
N LEU A 226 -0.39 16.94 -7.53
CA LEU A 226 1.01 17.07 -7.91
C LEU A 226 1.93 16.99 -6.69
N LEU A 227 3.23 16.92 -6.92
CA LEU A 227 4.22 17.08 -5.86
C LEU A 227 4.12 18.50 -5.27
N ASN A 228 4.22 18.63 -3.94
CA ASN A 228 4.10 19.90 -3.25
C ASN A 228 5.44 20.66 -3.17
N GLU A 229 5.42 21.87 -2.60
CA GLU A 229 6.60 22.71 -2.39
C GLU A 229 7.72 21.99 -1.63
N ARG A 230 7.38 21.19 -0.61
CA ARG A 230 8.37 20.41 0.15
C ARG A 230 9.09 19.41 -0.74
N SER A 231 8.37 18.71 -1.59
CA SER A 231 8.95 17.77 -2.56
C SER A 231 9.86 18.46 -3.56
N TYR A 232 9.48 19.67 -3.98
CA TYR A 232 10.30 20.52 -4.82
C TYR A 232 11.63 20.89 -4.15
N MET A 233 11.60 21.36 -2.90
CA MET A 233 12.82 21.67 -2.13
C MET A 233 13.75 20.47 -1.99
N LEU A 234 13.20 19.28 -1.67
CA LEU A 234 13.99 18.05 -1.59
C LEU A 234 14.65 17.68 -2.92
N GLU A 235 13.97 17.92 -4.03
CA GLU A 235 14.53 17.64 -5.36
C GLU A 235 15.64 18.64 -5.72
N ILE A 236 15.51 19.92 -5.36
CA ILE A 236 16.57 20.92 -5.50
C ILE A 236 17.81 20.52 -4.70
N ASP A 237 17.61 20.13 -3.43
CA ASP A 237 18.72 19.69 -2.58
C ASP A 237 19.45 18.47 -3.18
N ARG A 238 18.68 17.53 -3.77
CA ARG A 238 19.25 16.38 -4.47
C ARG A 238 20.10 16.83 -5.67
N ILE A 239 19.57 17.70 -6.53
CA ILE A 239 20.26 18.21 -7.71
C ILE A 239 21.58 18.92 -7.27
N ASN A 240 21.49 19.84 -6.32
CA ASN A 240 22.64 20.61 -5.86
C ASN A 240 23.72 19.71 -5.25
N LYS A 241 23.30 18.66 -4.51
CA LYS A 241 24.22 17.66 -3.96
C LYS A 241 24.96 16.91 -5.05
N GLU A 242 24.25 16.41 -6.06
CA GLU A 242 24.87 15.70 -7.19
C GLU A 242 25.86 16.60 -7.95
N LEU A 243 25.48 17.86 -8.23
CA LEU A 243 26.34 18.85 -8.85
C LEU A 243 27.61 19.12 -8.00
N SER A 244 27.46 19.22 -6.68
CA SER A 244 28.59 19.45 -5.76
C SER A 244 29.58 18.28 -5.71
N LEU A 245 29.11 17.07 -6.02
CA LEU A 245 29.94 15.86 -6.12
C LEU A 245 30.62 15.74 -7.49
N GLY A 246 30.35 16.65 -8.42
CA GLY A 246 30.89 16.63 -9.78
C GLY A 246 30.19 15.60 -10.69
N ASN A 247 29.02 15.09 -10.29
CA ASN A 247 28.25 14.16 -11.10
C ASN A 247 27.60 14.91 -12.27
N ASN A 248 27.54 14.26 -13.44
CA ASN A 248 26.82 14.80 -14.58
C ASN A 248 25.32 14.67 -14.33
N VAL A 249 24.64 15.81 -14.10
CA VAL A 249 23.18 15.88 -13.91
C VAL A 249 22.56 16.60 -15.09
N GLU A 250 21.69 15.93 -15.81
CA GLU A 250 20.94 16.51 -16.91
C GLU A 250 19.51 16.81 -16.43
N PHE A 251 19.10 18.07 -16.52
CA PHE A 251 17.75 18.52 -16.22
C PHE A 251 17.43 19.82 -16.94
N GLY A 252 16.14 20.09 -17.04
CA GLY A 252 15.61 21.39 -17.42
C GLY A 252 14.55 21.84 -16.44
N LEU A 253 14.15 23.08 -16.54
CA LEU A 253 13.11 23.68 -15.70
C LEU A 253 12.06 24.36 -16.56
N VAL A 254 10.79 24.16 -16.18
CA VAL A 254 9.67 24.95 -16.68
C VAL A 254 9.01 25.60 -15.47
N VAL A 255 9.01 26.93 -15.42
CA VAL A 255 8.31 27.74 -14.41
C VAL A 255 7.02 28.26 -15.03
N MET A 256 5.91 28.14 -14.33
CA MET A 256 4.57 28.46 -14.83
C MET A 256 3.76 29.21 -13.79
N ASP A 257 2.87 30.08 -14.28
CA ASP A 257 1.99 30.90 -13.46
C ASP A 257 0.61 31.03 -14.17
N VAL A 258 -0.46 30.78 -13.43
CA VAL A 258 -1.83 30.92 -13.96
C VAL A 258 -2.23 32.38 -13.96
N ASN A 259 -2.43 32.93 -15.16
CA ASN A 259 -2.73 34.35 -15.33
C ASN A 259 -4.09 34.73 -14.74
N ASN A 260 -4.15 35.91 -14.12
CA ASN A 260 -5.37 36.55 -13.64
C ASN A 260 -6.17 35.72 -12.59
N LEU A 261 -5.55 34.75 -11.89
CA LEU A 261 -6.23 33.94 -10.87
C LEU A 261 -6.92 34.81 -9.81
N LYS A 262 -6.28 35.90 -9.36
CA LYS A 262 -6.87 36.82 -8.40
C LYS A 262 -8.14 37.47 -8.95
N VAL A 263 -8.13 37.98 -10.17
CA VAL A 263 -9.32 38.60 -10.81
C VAL A 263 -10.43 37.56 -10.95
N THR A 264 -10.08 36.35 -11.35
CA THR A 264 -11.03 35.26 -11.46
C THR A 264 -11.66 34.91 -10.09
N ASN A 265 -10.86 34.85 -9.04
CA ASN A 265 -11.34 34.63 -7.67
C ASN A 265 -12.28 35.76 -7.20
N ASP A 266 -11.92 37.02 -7.48
CA ASP A 266 -12.71 38.17 -7.08
C ASP A 266 -14.05 38.27 -7.85
N THR A 267 -14.08 37.79 -9.11
CA THR A 267 -15.28 37.83 -9.97
C THR A 267 -16.20 36.64 -9.81
N TYR A 268 -15.65 35.40 -9.79
CA TYR A 268 -16.39 34.15 -9.82
C TYR A 268 -16.29 33.34 -8.52
N GLY A 269 -15.54 33.84 -7.54
CA GLY A 269 -15.32 33.22 -6.25
C GLY A 269 -14.16 32.20 -6.23
N HIS A 270 -13.64 31.97 -5.03
CA HIS A 270 -12.48 31.09 -4.79
C HIS A 270 -12.68 29.65 -5.29
N ARG A 271 -13.91 29.15 -5.33
CA ARG A 271 -14.20 27.80 -5.84
C ARG A 271 -13.86 27.68 -7.32
N PHE A 272 -14.17 28.71 -8.10
CA PHE A 272 -13.84 28.72 -9.52
C PHE A 272 -12.31 28.75 -9.73
N GLY A 273 -11.58 29.60 -9.00
CA GLY A 273 -10.11 29.62 -9.09
C GLY A 273 -9.47 28.29 -8.68
N CYS A 274 -10.00 27.61 -7.65
CA CYS A 274 -9.54 26.25 -7.32
C CYS A 274 -9.72 25.28 -8.51
N HIS A 275 -10.81 25.38 -9.27
CA HIS A 275 -11.02 24.56 -10.48
C HIS A 275 -9.97 24.81 -11.56
N LEU A 276 -9.52 26.07 -11.76
CA LEU A 276 -8.43 26.37 -12.67
C LEU A 276 -7.14 25.66 -12.25
N ILE A 277 -6.79 25.76 -10.98
CA ILE A 277 -5.58 25.16 -10.42
C ILE A 277 -5.65 23.62 -10.53
N VAL A 278 -6.78 23.01 -10.18
CA VAL A 278 -7.01 21.56 -10.34
C VAL A 278 -6.88 21.13 -11.80
N ARG A 279 -7.43 21.91 -12.73
CA ARG A 279 -7.34 21.63 -14.18
C ARG A 279 -5.89 21.59 -14.65
N CYS A 280 -5.07 22.59 -14.24
CA CYS A 280 -3.63 22.59 -14.52
C CYS A 280 -2.96 21.34 -13.93
N GLY A 281 -3.25 21.03 -12.67
CA GLY A 281 -2.70 19.84 -11.99
C GLY A 281 -3.00 18.52 -12.70
N HIS A 282 -4.15 18.39 -13.33
CA HIS A 282 -4.52 17.18 -14.08
C HIS A 282 -3.86 17.11 -15.46
N ILE A 283 -3.68 18.24 -16.13
CA ILE A 283 -3.13 18.30 -17.49
C ILE A 283 -1.60 18.12 -17.47
N LEU A 284 -0.90 18.79 -16.56
CA LEU A 284 0.57 18.79 -16.54
C LEU A 284 1.21 17.41 -16.61
N PRO A 285 0.78 16.37 -15.82
CA PRO A 285 1.37 15.05 -15.93
C PRO A 285 1.06 14.30 -17.24
N THR A 286 0.05 14.74 -18.00
CA THR A 286 -0.26 14.14 -19.31
C THR A 286 0.69 14.62 -20.40
N ILE A 287 1.20 15.84 -20.24
CA ILE A 287 2.20 16.47 -21.14
C ILE A 287 3.61 16.03 -20.71
N PHE A 288 3.95 16.22 -19.45
CA PHE A 288 5.28 15.95 -18.87
C PHE A 288 5.35 14.55 -18.25
N LYS A 289 5.51 13.52 -19.10
CA LYS A 289 5.34 12.09 -18.73
C LYS A 289 6.51 11.50 -17.93
N THR A 290 7.73 11.98 -18.20
CA THR A 290 8.96 11.48 -17.55
C THR A 290 9.54 12.49 -16.55
N SER A 291 8.91 13.63 -16.41
CA SER A 291 9.34 14.76 -15.58
C SER A 291 8.61 14.78 -14.24
N LYS A 292 9.08 15.64 -13.34
CA LYS A 292 8.43 15.86 -12.04
C LYS A 292 7.68 17.18 -12.06
N CYS A 293 6.35 17.10 -11.84
CA CYS A 293 5.46 18.26 -11.78
C CYS A 293 5.18 18.64 -10.33
N PHE A 294 5.34 19.92 -10.01
CA PHE A 294 5.17 20.47 -8.65
C PHE A 294 4.14 21.60 -8.67
N HIS A 295 3.31 21.68 -7.64
CA HIS A 295 2.53 22.84 -7.28
C HIS A 295 3.19 23.48 -6.06
N VAL A 296 3.78 24.67 -6.24
CA VAL A 296 4.63 25.30 -5.20
C VAL A 296 3.90 26.37 -4.41
N GLY A 297 2.71 26.77 -4.86
CA GLY A 297 1.82 27.66 -4.12
C GLY A 297 0.97 28.54 -5.03
N GLY A 298 -0.22 28.91 -4.58
CA GLY A 298 -1.11 29.85 -5.26
C GLY A 298 -1.40 29.49 -6.72
N ASP A 299 -0.81 30.25 -7.64
CA ASP A 299 -0.90 30.13 -9.09
C ASP A 299 0.38 29.55 -9.74
N GLU A 300 1.39 29.15 -8.92
CA GLU A 300 2.71 28.77 -9.40
C GLU A 300 2.89 27.26 -9.51
N PHE A 301 3.35 26.82 -10.68
CA PHE A 301 3.74 25.44 -10.96
C PHE A 301 5.17 25.38 -11.47
N ILE A 302 5.87 24.30 -11.13
CA ILE A 302 7.23 24.05 -11.63
C ILE A 302 7.29 22.62 -12.17
N VAL A 303 7.96 22.44 -13.31
CA VAL A 303 8.31 21.13 -13.82
C VAL A 303 9.82 21.02 -13.92
N ILE A 304 10.37 19.95 -13.35
CA ILE A 304 11.78 19.59 -13.55
C ILE A 304 11.82 18.50 -14.62
N LEU A 305 12.31 18.89 -15.80
CA LEU A 305 12.40 18.03 -16.97
C LEU A 305 13.48 16.99 -16.80
N TYR A 306 13.13 15.75 -17.11
CA TYR A 306 14.00 14.59 -17.11
C TYR A 306 13.72 13.69 -18.31
N GLY A 307 14.64 12.74 -18.56
CA GLY A 307 14.43 11.65 -19.49
C GLY A 307 14.03 12.09 -20.90
N ASP A 308 12.96 11.53 -21.42
CA ASP A 308 12.50 11.79 -22.79
C ASP A 308 11.86 13.18 -22.93
N ASP A 309 11.23 13.72 -21.89
CA ASP A 309 10.70 15.09 -21.90
C ASP A 309 11.84 16.13 -22.02
N LEU A 310 13.00 15.86 -21.38
CA LEU A 310 14.17 16.70 -21.49
C LEU A 310 14.79 16.62 -22.89
N LYS A 311 14.89 15.43 -23.47
CA LYS A 311 15.47 15.24 -24.82
C LYS A 311 14.63 15.91 -25.90
N ASN A 312 13.30 15.84 -25.74
CA ASN A 312 12.32 16.37 -26.70
C ASN A 312 11.62 17.62 -26.17
N TYR A 313 12.33 18.44 -25.38
CA TYR A 313 11.71 19.56 -24.66
C TYR A 313 10.97 20.55 -25.57
N ASN A 314 11.42 20.77 -26.80
CA ASN A 314 10.74 21.68 -27.75
C ASN A 314 9.35 21.18 -28.11
N ASP A 315 9.19 19.87 -28.33
CA ASP A 315 7.89 19.25 -28.67
C ASP A 315 6.94 19.29 -27.46
N VAL A 316 7.46 18.96 -26.27
CA VAL A 316 6.70 18.99 -25.00
C VAL A 316 6.24 20.41 -24.66
N ILE A 317 7.09 21.42 -24.87
CA ILE A 317 6.72 22.82 -24.66
C ILE A 317 5.69 23.30 -25.71
N SER A 318 5.81 22.84 -26.94
CA SER A 318 4.81 23.12 -27.98
C SER A 318 3.47 22.47 -27.65
N GLU A 319 3.45 21.26 -27.14
CA GLU A 319 2.23 20.57 -26.65
C GLU A 319 1.60 21.34 -25.48
N PHE A 320 2.43 21.84 -24.54
CA PHE A 320 1.97 22.69 -23.45
C PHE A 320 1.30 23.97 -23.97
N ASP A 321 1.94 24.69 -24.91
CA ASP A 321 1.40 25.90 -25.46
C ASP A 321 0.05 25.67 -26.17
N ASN A 322 -0.07 24.58 -26.91
CA ASN A 322 -1.32 24.21 -27.58
C ASN A 322 -2.44 23.83 -26.61
N THR A 323 -2.10 23.34 -25.42
CA THR A 323 -3.08 22.80 -24.46
C THR A 323 -3.45 23.80 -23.37
N LEU A 324 -2.48 24.54 -22.82
CA LEU A 324 -2.67 25.35 -21.61
C LEU A 324 -2.46 26.86 -21.82
N ARG A 325 -1.84 27.29 -22.91
CA ARG A 325 -1.61 28.73 -23.13
C ARG A 325 -2.92 29.52 -23.22
N TYR A 326 -3.95 28.92 -23.86
CA TYR A 326 -5.32 29.42 -23.90
C TYR A 326 -6.28 28.26 -23.75
N SER A 327 -6.64 27.96 -22.53
CA SER A 327 -7.50 26.81 -22.22
C SER A 327 -8.92 27.26 -21.87
N HIS A 328 -9.91 26.57 -22.43
CA HIS A 328 -11.30 26.77 -22.07
C HIS A 328 -11.64 25.92 -20.83
N ILE A 329 -12.36 26.52 -19.90
CA ILE A 329 -12.97 25.83 -18.78
C ILE A 329 -14.43 26.25 -18.63
N THR A 330 -15.28 25.27 -18.58
CA THR A 330 -16.71 25.43 -18.24
C THR A 330 -16.93 24.90 -16.83
N TYR A 331 -17.40 25.73 -15.93
CA TYR A 331 -17.73 25.37 -14.57
C TYR A 331 -19.02 26.04 -14.13
N GLU A 332 -20.00 25.23 -13.68
CA GLU A 332 -21.39 25.66 -13.51
C GLU A 332 -21.87 26.33 -14.82
N ASP A 333 -22.39 27.53 -14.81
CA ASP A 333 -22.87 28.25 -16.02
C ASP A 333 -21.83 29.25 -16.57
N VAL A 334 -20.56 29.17 -16.13
CA VAL A 334 -19.50 30.08 -16.56
C VAL A 334 -18.55 29.37 -17.50
N ASP A 335 -18.40 29.93 -18.72
CA ASP A 335 -17.38 29.52 -19.67
C ASP A 335 -16.28 30.59 -19.72
N LEU A 336 -15.05 30.21 -19.40
CA LEU A 336 -13.94 31.13 -19.29
C LEU A 336 -12.73 30.61 -20.06
N ILE A 337 -12.05 31.51 -20.75
CA ILE A 337 -10.71 31.26 -21.29
C ILE A 337 -9.70 31.67 -20.22
N PHE A 338 -8.87 30.76 -19.79
CA PHE A 338 -7.74 31.09 -18.93
C PHE A 338 -6.43 30.79 -19.62
N SER A 339 -5.35 31.43 -19.17
CA SER A 339 -4.04 31.26 -19.76
C SER A 339 -3.00 30.97 -18.67
N VAL A 340 -1.98 30.20 -19.02
CA VAL A 340 -0.83 29.89 -18.17
C VAL A 340 0.42 30.46 -18.82
N ALA A 341 1.06 31.41 -18.17
CA ALA A 341 2.37 31.90 -18.56
C ALA A 341 3.44 30.85 -18.21
N ARG A 342 4.45 30.73 -19.06
CA ARG A 342 5.55 29.80 -18.83
C ARG A 342 6.90 30.35 -19.29
N GLY A 343 7.96 29.91 -18.62
CA GLY A 343 9.33 30.06 -19.11
C GLY A 343 10.11 28.79 -18.87
N TYR A 344 11.08 28.50 -19.68
CA TYR A 344 11.89 27.30 -19.53
C TYR A 344 13.38 27.58 -19.72
N ALA A 345 14.21 26.77 -19.11
CA ALA A 345 15.66 26.76 -19.28
C ALA A 345 16.22 25.35 -19.14
N ILE A 346 17.19 25.01 -19.97
CA ILE A 346 17.92 23.75 -19.89
C ILE A 346 19.24 24.00 -19.14
N PHE A 347 19.59 23.10 -18.23
CA PHE A 347 20.84 23.16 -17.51
C PHE A 347 22.02 22.90 -18.47
N ASN A 348 22.91 23.87 -18.59
CA ASN A 348 24.07 23.86 -19.50
C ASN A 348 25.40 23.87 -18.74
N GLY A 349 25.49 23.14 -17.63
CA GLY A 349 26.68 23.22 -16.77
C GLY A 349 26.64 24.48 -15.90
N GLY A 350 26.83 24.32 -14.64
CA GLY A 350 26.82 25.38 -13.64
C GLY A 350 27.14 24.80 -12.29
N LYS A 351 27.26 25.67 -11.26
CA LYS A 351 27.61 25.22 -9.91
C LYS A 351 26.39 24.82 -9.09
N ASP A 352 25.20 25.32 -9.45
CA ASP A 352 23.97 25.05 -8.72
C ASP A 352 22.72 25.18 -9.62
N TYR A 353 21.61 24.74 -9.06
CA TYR A 353 20.26 24.82 -9.67
C TYR A 353 19.82 26.26 -9.95
N ARG A 354 20.25 27.23 -9.14
CA ARG A 354 19.71 28.60 -9.06
C ARG A 354 19.85 29.38 -10.37
N GLU A 355 20.94 29.19 -11.08
CA GLU A 355 21.18 29.88 -12.37
C GLU A 355 20.12 29.46 -13.42
N THR A 356 19.83 28.15 -13.49
CA THR A 356 18.82 27.62 -14.42
C THR A 356 17.42 28.10 -14.04
N PHE A 357 17.12 28.12 -12.74
CA PHE A 357 15.85 28.64 -12.24
C PHE A 357 15.65 30.10 -12.61
N ASN A 358 16.63 30.97 -12.36
CA ASN A 358 16.53 32.41 -12.69
C ASN A 358 16.31 32.68 -14.20
N LYS A 359 16.90 31.83 -15.06
CA LYS A 359 16.67 31.93 -16.52
C LYS A 359 15.25 31.54 -16.89
N ALA A 360 14.72 30.43 -16.31
CA ALA A 360 13.36 30.01 -16.58
C ALA A 360 12.32 30.98 -16.03
N ASP A 361 12.50 31.50 -14.81
CA ASP A 361 11.63 32.46 -14.16
C ASP A 361 11.57 33.77 -14.94
N ARG A 362 12.72 34.31 -15.39
CA ARG A 362 12.77 35.50 -16.25
C ARG A 362 12.01 35.29 -17.55
N ALA A 363 12.20 34.15 -18.20
CA ALA A 363 11.50 33.81 -19.44
C ALA A 363 9.98 33.73 -19.22
N MET A 364 9.53 33.20 -18.07
CA MET A 364 8.11 33.15 -17.66
C MET A 364 7.55 34.59 -17.50
N TYR A 365 8.28 35.44 -16.81
CA TYR A 365 7.85 36.82 -16.61
C TYR A 365 7.70 37.60 -17.93
N ASP A 366 8.65 37.40 -18.88
CA ASP A 366 8.58 38.03 -20.22
C ASP A 366 7.40 37.48 -21.03
N ASN A 367 7.14 36.17 -20.94
CA ASN A 367 5.96 35.54 -21.55
C ASN A 367 4.64 36.05 -20.93
N LYS A 368 4.60 36.23 -19.61
CA LYS A 368 3.44 36.80 -18.91
C LYS A 368 3.10 38.21 -19.40
N LYS A 369 4.11 39.03 -19.65
CA LYS A 369 3.92 40.39 -20.25
C LYS A 369 3.35 40.30 -21.66
N ALA A 370 3.93 39.47 -22.52
CA ALA A 370 3.48 39.29 -23.89
C ALA A 370 2.00 38.82 -23.96
N ILE A 371 1.61 37.86 -23.10
CA ILE A 371 0.22 37.40 -23.01
C ILE A 371 -0.71 38.53 -22.57
N LYS A 372 -0.33 39.38 -21.62
CA LYS A 372 -1.14 40.53 -21.19
C LYS A 372 -1.31 41.58 -22.28
N GLU A 373 -0.27 41.85 -23.05
CA GLU A 373 -0.32 42.77 -24.19
C GLU A 373 -1.25 42.23 -25.29
N GLU A 374 -1.17 40.95 -25.61
CA GLU A 374 -2.04 40.27 -26.57
C GLU A 374 -3.52 40.33 -26.14
N TYR A 375 -3.82 40.09 -24.84
CA TYR A 375 -5.19 40.23 -24.29
C TYR A 375 -5.73 41.64 -24.39
N ASN A 376 -4.91 42.66 -24.14
CA ASN A 376 -5.32 44.04 -24.22
C ASN A 376 -5.56 44.52 -25.67
N LEU A 377 -4.95 43.85 -26.66
CA LEU A 377 -5.17 44.14 -28.10
C LEU A 377 -6.44 43.45 -28.63
N VAL A 378 -6.82 42.28 -28.10
CA VAL A 378 -8.02 41.52 -28.51
C VAL A 378 -9.28 42.06 -27.82
N GLY A 379 -9.16 42.72 -26.68
CA GLY A 379 -10.26 43.30 -25.87
C GLY A 379 -10.64 44.74 -26.28
N ARG A 380 -10.14 45.23 -27.40
CA ARG A 380 -10.57 46.45 -28.09
C ARG A 380 -11.26 46.02 -29.38
#